data_c1ecdd8f8ad8aef9f5d3be38b31a18a1
#
_entry.id   c1ecdd8f8ad8aef9f5d3be38b31a18a1
#
_cell.length_a   1.000
_cell.length_b   1.000
_cell.length_c   1.000
_cell.angle_alpha   90.00
_cell.angle_beta   90.00
_cell.angle_gamma   90.00
#
_symmetry.space_group_name_H-M   'P 1'
#
loop_
_entity.id
_entity.type
_entity.pdbx_description
1 polymer ?
#
loop_
_entity_poly.entity_id
_entity_poly.type
_entity_poly.pdbx_seq_one_letter_code
_entity_poly.pdbx_strand_id
1 'polypeptide(L)'
;MNNKILVCIFTCSTIFAGCAVNNQTFNGTTINISGDKNTELLIDSFVTSIDSILLQPDAIEHMGEIQDMCLSDSNVYILDKANSIWKFNLNTGLQEKRIKKNGHGYGEYINPTSICVDHDNVYVLDFQGSSIIVYDRNLDYKNRIRLEFPSIDFAKVPDGFLLCNMNPTKDLKRIVHIDEKGNVINSFLSTEMKEESMMTDRIFSKGDKGKVFFAEPASNIIYKWENGDVMPVYSVEFEKAINKNASKANSLQGNMHIRSFVTSQHVITLYLSEFILTNVYNDQKATSVSGLVNTRLRHPFYPITYYNGALYGIYDIQNDNKNMILIKYNIRTE
;
A
#
# COMPACT_ATOMS: atom_id res chain seq x y z
N MET A 1 84.57 2.37 21.54
CA MET A 1 83.26 2.48 22.20
C MET A 1 82.25 2.93 21.15
N ASN A 2 81.46 1.99 20.61
CA ASN A 2 80.54 2.24 19.54
C ASN A 2 79.11 2.39 20.11
N ASN A 3 78.58 3.60 20.08
CA ASN A 3 77.19 3.83 20.40
C ASN A 3 76.33 3.57 19.15
N LYS A 4 75.53 2.49 19.18
CA LYS A 4 74.45 2.24 18.21
C LYS A 4 73.20 2.95 18.68
N ILE A 5 72.77 3.94 17.92
CA ILE A 5 71.45 4.61 18.09
C ILE A 5 70.42 3.69 17.44
N LEU A 6 69.49 3.20 18.24
CA LEU A 6 68.32 2.42 17.80
C LEU A 6 67.17 3.40 17.42
N VAL A 7 66.92 3.56 16.15
CA VAL A 7 65.78 4.33 15.65
C VAL A 7 64.56 3.41 15.61
N CYS A 8 63.61 3.60 16.53
CA CYS A 8 62.30 2.97 16.46
C CYS A 8 61.43 3.74 15.48
N ILE A 9 61.17 3.14 14.32
CA ILE A 9 60.16 3.64 13.38
C ILE A 9 58.78 3.15 13.85
N PHE A 10 58.00 4.05 14.41
CA PHE A 10 56.56 3.82 14.68
C PHE A 10 55.83 3.95 13.36
N THR A 11 55.49 2.83 12.73
CA THR A 11 54.52 2.81 11.62
C THR A 11 53.11 2.97 12.21
N CYS A 12 52.57 4.16 12.12
CA CYS A 12 51.18 4.45 12.45
C CYS A 12 50.30 3.89 11.32
N SER A 13 49.78 2.67 11.53
CA SER A 13 48.78 2.08 10.67
C SER A 13 47.45 2.78 10.92
N THR A 14 47.11 3.79 10.15
CA THR A 14 45.77 4.35 10.12
C THR A 14 44.84 3.30 9.52
N ILE A 15 44.11 2.61 10.37
CA ILE A 15 42.96 1.78 9.96
C ILE A 15 41.89 2.76 9.49
N PHE A 16 41.79 2.93 8.17
CA PHE A 16 40.58 3.48 7.56
C PHE A 16 39.47 2.45 7.81
N ALA A 17 38.70 2.65 8.87
CA ALA A 17 37.39 2.05 8.98
C ALA A 17 36.53 2.66 7.86
N GLY A 18 36.59 2.09 6.70
CA GLY A 18 35.63 2.36 5.63
C GLY A 18 34.26 2.01 6.19
N CYS A 19 33.37 2.99 6.26
CA CYS A 19 31.95 2.74 6.39
C CYS A 19 31.58 1.74 5.32
N ALA A 20 31.38 0.48 5.69
CA ALA A 20 30.75 -0.50 4.84
C ALA A 20 29.33 0.02 4.63
N VAL A 21 29.08 0.66 3.49
CA VAL A 21 27.78 0.75 2.91
C VAL A 21 27.33 -0.71 2.80
N ASN A 22 26.35 -1.12 3.58
CA ASN A 22 25.73 -2.41 3.48
C ASN A 22 25.06 -2.48 2.10
N ASN A 23 25.81 -2.86 1.09
CA ASN A 23 25.29 -3.35 -0.17
C ASN A 23 24.68 -4.72 0.10
N GLN A 24 23.50 -4.74 0.72
CA GLN A 24 22.67 -5.93 0.64
C GLN A 24 22.39 -6.11 -0.87
N THR A 25 23.00 -7.14 -1.44
CA THR A 25 22.71 -7.55 -2.82
C THR A 25 21.22 -7.88 -2.88
N PHE A 26 20.49 -7.14 -3.71
CA PHE A 26 19.08 -7.42 -3.95
C PHE A 26 18.94 -8.82 -4.56
N ASN A 27 18.32 -9.74 -3.85
CA ASN A 27 18.12 -11.12 -4.27
C ASN A 27 16.73 -11.39 -4.86
N GLY A 28 15.93 -10.33 -5.08
CA GLY A 28 14.59 -10.43 -5.65
C GLY A 28 14.59 -10.37 -7.18
N THR A 29 13.40 -10.34 -7.75
CA THR A 29 13.20 -10.22 -9.21
C THR A 29 13.22 -8.74 -9.62
N THR A 30 14.07 -8.40 -10.61
CA THR A 30 14.05 -7.08 -11.24
C THR A 30 13.03 -7.06 -12.37
N ILE A 31 12.08 -6.14 -12.31
CA ILE A 31 11.05 -5.90 -13.31
C ILE A 31 11.50 -4.69 -14.15
N ASN A 32 11.99 -4.95 -15.36
CA ASN A 32 12.37 -3.88 -16.28
C ASN A 32 11.18 -3.42 -17.10
N ILE A 33 10.83 -2.15 -16.98
CA ILE A 33 9.74 -1.53 -17.73
C ILE A 33 10.33 -0.77 -18.91
N SER A 34 10.10 -1.30 -20.12
CA SER A 34 10.48 -0.60 -21.35
C SER A 34 9.61 0.64 -21.56
N GLY A 35 10.26 1.76 -21.87
CA GLY A 35 9.58 3.04 -22.12
C GLY A 35 8.84 3.12 -23.47
N ASP A 36 8.64 2.01 -24.18
CA ASP A 36 7.92 2.00 -25.45
C ASP A 36 6.42 2.21 -25.22
N LYS A 37 5.99 3.47 -25.50
CA LYS A 37 4.59 3.92 -25.39
C LYS A 37 3.62 3.19 -26.35
N ASN A 38 4.10 2.30 -27.19
CA ASN A 38 3.33 1.63 -28.24
C ASN A 38 2.88 0.21 -27.88
N THR A 39 3.14 -0.24 -26.66
CA THR A 39 2.64 -1.55 -26.24
C THR A 39 1.23 -1.37 -25.71
N GLU A 40 0.24 -1.83 -26.46
CA GLU A 40 -1.14 -1.87 -26.02
C GLU A 40 -1.29 -2.94 -24.93
N LEU A 41 -1.46 -2.51 -23.70
CA LEU A 41 -1.86 -3.40 -22.62
C LEU A 41 -3.37 -3.51 -22.61
N LEU A 42 -3.89 -4.65 -23.02
CA LEU A 42 -5.31 -4.92 -22.91
C LEU A 42 -5.60 -5.46 -21.51
N ILE A 43 -6.63 -4.93 -20.87
CA ILE A 43 -7.07 -5.41 -19.55
C ILE A 43 -7.37 -6.92 -19.59
N ASP A 44 -7.85 -7.43 -20.70
CA ASP A 44 -8.16 -8.85 -20.92
C ASP A 44 -6.90 -9.75 -20.93
N SER A 45 -5.68 -9.17 -20.97
CA SER A 45 -4.44 -9.96 -20.90
C SER A 45 -4.19 -10.55 -19.51
N PHE A 46 -4.71 -9.92 -18.45
CA PHE A 46 -4.52 -10.35 -17.07
C PHE A 46 -5.82 -10.45 -16.26
N VAL A 47 -6.95 -9.96 -16.80
CA VAL A 47 -8.28 -10.04 -16.21
C VAL A 47 -9.13 -11.03 -17.02
N THR A 48 -9.70 -12.03 -16.36
CA THR A 48 -10.54 -13.05 -17.02
C THR A 48 -11.99 -12.61 -17.16
N SER A 49 -12.53 -11.96 -16.14
CA SER A 49 -13.89 -11.40 -16.15
C SER A 49 -13.98 -10.16 -15.26
N ILE A 50 -14.99 -9.34 -15.55
CA ILE A 50 -15.30 -8.13 -14.81
C ILE A 50 -16.75 -8.22 -14.37
N ASP A 51 -16.94 -8.17 -13.04
CA ASP A 51 -18.25 -8.11 -12.42
C ASP A 51 -18.47 -6.73 -11.82
N SER A 52 -19.72 -6.30 -11.67
CA SER A 52 -20.04 -5.01 -11.09
C SER A 52 -21.26 -5.10 -10.19
N ILE A 53 -21.26 -4.35 -9.10
CA ILE A 53 -22.32 -4.29 -8.12
C ILE A 53 -22.66 -2.82 -7.90
N LEU A 54 -23.90 -2.43 -8.12
CA LEU A 54 -24.38 -1.10 -7.79
C LEU A 54 -24.49 -0.99 -6.27
N LEU A 55 -23.71 -0.08 -5.67
CA LEU A 55 -23.82 0.23 -4.26
C LEU A 55 -25.04 1.15 -4.04
N GLN A 56 -25.91 0.77 -3.11
CA GLN A 56 -27.16 1.43 -2.84
C GLN A 56 -27.15 1.96 -1.41
N PRO A 57 -26.64 3.19 -1.19
CA PRO A 57 -26.77 3.87 0.09
C PRO A 57 -28.23 4.22 0.36
N ASP A 58 -28.60 4.34 1.63
CA ASP A 58 -29.93 4.81 1.99
C ASP A 58 -30.19 6.20 1.40
N ALA A 59 -31.41 6.44 0.92
CA ALA A 59 -31.76 7.56 0.04
C ALA A 59 -31.44 8.98 0.55
N ILE A 60 -31.14 9.15 1.83
CA ILE A 60 -30.84 10.44 2.46
C ILE A 60 -29.33 10.72 2.55
N GLU A 61 -28.49 9.72 2.30
CA GLU A 61 -27.07 9.79 2.57
C GLU A 61 -26.24 9.73 1.28
N HIS A 62 -25.26 10.63 1.18
CA HIS A 62 -24.32 10.64 0.09
C HIS A 62 -22.95 10.15 0.57
N MET A 63 -22.37 9.17 -0.15
CA MET A 63 -21.02 8.73 0.07
C MET A 63 -20.06 9.79 -0.46
N GLY A 64 -19.04 10.11 0.34
CA GLY A 64 -17.96 10.99 -0.07
C GLY A 64 -16.98 10.29 -1.04
N GLU A 65 -15.95 11.01 -1.46
CA GLU A 65 -14.83 10.43 -2.19
C GLU A 65 -14.21 9.27 -1.39
N ILE A 66 -13.93 8.17 -2.06
CA ILE A 66 -13.41 6.97 -1.40
C ILE A 66 -11.96 7.19 -0.97
N GLN A 67 -11.71 6.96 0.30
CA GLN A 67 -10.38 6.99 0.87
C GLN A 67 -9.78 5.59 0.93
N ASP A 68 -10.51 4.61 1.46
CA ASP A 68 -10.06 3.24 1.57
C ASP A 68 -11.19 2.23 1.54
N MET A 69 -10.84 0.98 1.30
CA MET A 69 -11.79 -0.12 1.18
C MET A 69 -11.17 -1.45 1.57
N CYS A 70 -11.91 -2.27 2.30
CA CYS A 70 -11.56 -3.66 2.54
C CYS A 70 -12.79 -4.57 2.40
N LEU A 71 -12.54 -5.85 2.11
CA LEU A 71 -13.57 -6.84 1.86
C LEU A 71 -13.47 -8.04 2.79
N SER A 72 -14.63 -8.61 3.07
CA SER A 72 -14.81 -9.94 3.63
C SER A 72 -15.63 -10.78 2.65
N ASP A 73 -15.93 -12.03 2.99
CA ASP A 73 -16.69 -12.94 2.12
C ASP A 73 -18.09 -12.42 1.77
N SER A 74 -18.71 -11.64 2.64
CA SER A 74 -20.10 -11.17 2.47
C SER A 74 -20.26 -9.65 2.38
N ASN A 75 -19.25 -8.88 2.78
CA ASN A 75 -19.38 -7.43 2.90
C ASN A 75 -18.17 -6.69 2.33
N VAL A 76 -18.43 -5.48 1.84
CA VAL A 76 -17.42 -4.45 1.61
C VAL A 76 -17.58 -3.36 2.67
N TYR A 77 -16.45 -2.94 3.23
CA TYR A 77 -16.34 -1.82 4.15
C TYR A 77 -15.59 -0.70 3.45
N ILE A 78 -16.15 0.48 3.44
CA ILE A 78 -15.63 1.64 2.71
C ILE A 78 -15.45 2.78 3.69
N LEU A 79 -14.25 3.35 3.72
CA LEU A 79 -13.95 4.60 4.40
C LEU A 79 -13.96 5.72 3.35
N ASP A 80 -14.75 6.77 3.58
CA ASP A 80 -14.79 7.94 2.71
C ASP A 80 -14.03 9.14 3.32
N LYS A 81 -13.67 10.11 2.49
CA LYS A 81 -12.99 11.35 2.93
C LYS A 81 -13.84 12.27 3.81
N ALA A 82 -15.15 11.97 3.94
CA ALA A 82 -16.01 12.63 4.89
C ALA A 82 -15.99 11.96 6.28
N ASN A 83 -15.05 11.03 6.51
CA ASN A 83 -14.90 10.24 7.73
C ASN A 83 -16.12 9.35 8.04
N SER A 84 -16.81 8.87 7.02
CA SER A 84 -17.87 7.87 7.20
C SER A 84 -17.32 6.48 6.88
N ILE A 85 -17.75 5.48 7.64
CA ILE A 85 -17.48 4.08 7.38
C ILE A 85 -18.80 3.42 6.98
N TRP A 86 -18.80 2.87 5.79
CA TRP A 86 -19.97 2.24 5.18
C TRP A 86 -19.78 0.73 5.12
N LYS A 87 -20.85 -0.01 5.37
CA LYS A 87 -20.92 -1.46 5.20
C LYS A 87 -21.99 -1.79 4.19
N PHE A 88 -21.61 -2.44 3.09
CA PHE A 88 -22.53 -2.93 2.06
C PHE A 88 -22.43 -4.44 1.94
N ASN A 89 -23.55 -5.06 1.59
CA ASN A 89 -23.60 -6.47 1.24
C ASN A 89 -23.03 -6.68 -0.17
N LEU A 90 -22.07 -7.62 -0.32
CA LEU A 90 -21.39 -7.89 -1.58
C LEU A 90 -22.28 -8.57 -2.65
N ASN A 91 -23.39 -9.19 -2.25
CA ASN A 91 -24.27 -9.88 -3.20
C ASN A 91 -25.36 -8.96 -3.73
N THR A 92 -25.84 -8.06 -2.89
CA THR A 92 -26.99 -7.21 -3.22
C THR A 92 -26.64 -5.75 -3.48
N GLY A 93 -25.46 -5.30 -3.00
CA GLY A 93 -25.08 -3.89 -3.02
C GLY A 93 -25.82 -3.01 -2.01
N LEU A 94 -26.72 -3.58 -1.21
CA LEU A 94 -27.51 -2.82 -0.23
C LEU A 94 -26.63 -2.38 0.94
N GLN A 95 -26.83 -1.16 1.40
CA GLN A 95 -26.24 -0.66 2.63
C GLN A 95 -26.81 -1.45 3.82
N GLU A 96 -25.92 -1.99 4.66
CA GLU A 96 -26.32 -2.65 5.90
C GLU A 96 -26.10 -1.74 7.12
N LYS A 97 -25.05 -0.93 7.09
CA LYS A 97 -24.75 0.02 8.17
C LYS A 97 -23.85 1.16 7.70
N ARG A 98 -23.98 2.29 8.35
CA ARG A 98 -23.05 3.42 8.26
C ARG A 98 -22.75 3.93 9.65
N ILE A 99 -21.49 4.28 9.90
CA ILE A 99 -21.09 5.04 11.09
C ILE A 99 -20.29 6.28 10.68
N LYS A 100 -20.52 7.36 11.43
CA LYS A 100 -19.71 8.58 11.37
C LYS A 100 -19.58 9.09 12.79
N LYS A 101 -18.44 8.81 13.42
CA LYS A 101 -18.24 9.04 14.85
C LYS A 101 -16.97 9.88 15.05
N ASN A 102 -17.10 11.19 14.87
CA ASN A 102 -15.99 12.13 15.03
C ASN A 102 -15.83 12.53 16.50
N GLY A 103 -14.62 12.35 17.07
CA GLY A 103 -14.30 12.74 18.43
C GLY A 103 -13.28 11.85 19.12
N HIS A 104 -13.24 11.93 20.45
CA HIS A 104 -12.29 11.22 21.30
C HIS A 104 -12.95 10.16 22.20
N GLY A 105 -14.24 9.97 22.09
CA GLY A 105 -15.01 9.02 22.90
C GLY A 105 -14.86 7.56 22.49
N TYR A 106 -15.69 6.70 23.07
CA TYR A 106 -15.73 5.28 22.74
C TYR A 106 -16.19 5.06 21.31
N GLY A 107 -15.31 4.44 20.51
CA GLY A 107 -15.56 4.19 19.09
C GLY A 107 -15.60 5.43 18.21
N GLU A 108 -15.11 6.56 18.70
CA GLU A 108 -14.92 7.78 17.91
C GLU A 108 -13.50 7.86 17.35
N TYR A 109 -13.30 8.59 16.26
CA TYR A 109 -12.03 8.83 15.59
C TYR A 109 -11.94 10.29 15.14
N ILE A 110 -10.75 10.80 14.93
CA ILE A 110 -10.49 12.19 14.53
C ILE A 110 -10.22 12.29 13.04
N ASN A 111 -9.25 11.50 12.58
CA ASN A 111 -8.82 11.47 11.18
C ASN A 111 -8.52 10.02 10.76
N PRO A 112 -9.54 9.24 10.41
CA PRO A 112 -9.36 7.87 9.97
C PRO A 112 -8.71 7.88 8.58
N THR A 113 -7.62 7.11 8.42
CA THR A 113 -6.87 7.06 7.17
C THR A 113 -6.94 5.73 6.46
N SER A 114 -7.10 4.63 7.18
CA SER A 114 -7.06 3.29 6.63
C SER A 114 -8.04 2.36 7.33
N ILE A 115 -8.57 1.37 6.60
CA ILE A 115 -9.50 0.37 7.11
C ILE A 115 -9.06 -1.03 6.68
N CYS A 116 -9.10 -1.99 7.58
CA CYS A 116 -8.95 -3.40 7.22
C CYS A 116 -9.94 -4.29 7.98
N VAL A 117 -10.12 -5.50 7.49
CA VAL A 117 -11.03 -6.49 8.07
C VAL A 117 -10.34 -7.84 8.15
N ASP A 118 -10.56 -8.55 9.26
CA ASP A 118 -10.24 -9.97 9.40
C ASP A 118 -11.51 -10.79 9.61
N HIS A 119 -11.36 -12.01 10.14
CA HIS A 119 -12.49 -12.90 10.39
C HIS A 119 -13.50 -12.30 11.37
N ASP A 120 -13.07 -11.61 12.42
CA ASP A 120 -13.91 -11.21 13.55
C ASP A 120 -14.14 -9.69 13.66
N ASN A 121 -13.24 -8.88 13.11
CA ASN A 121 -13.19 -7.47 13.40
C ASN A 121 -12.95 -6.61 12.15
N VAL A 122 -13.40 -5.37 12.27
CA VAL A 122 -13.05 -4.25 11.38
C VAL A 122 -12.16 -3.30 12.17
N TYR A 123 -11.02 -2.97 11.60
CA TYR A 123 -10.00 -2.12 12.19
C TYR A 123 -9.93 -0.80 11.42
N VAL A 124 -9.89 0.30 12.12
CA VAL A 124 -9.80 1.65 11.55
C VAL A 124 -8.61 2.36 12.14
N LEU A 125 -7.67 2.75 11.30
CA LEU A 125 -6.51 3.52 11.72
C LEU A 125 -6.89 5.00 11.81
N ASP A 126 -6.75 5.58 13.00
CA ASP A 126 -6.95 6.99 13.28
C ASP A 126 -5.58 7.69 13.38
N PHE A 127 -5.20 8.40 12.33
CA PHE A 127 -3.91 9.07 12.24
C PHE A 127 -3.69 10.10 13.36
N GLN A 128 -4.64 11.03 13.52
CA GLN A 128 -4.52 12.09 14.53
C GLN A 128 -4.74 11.56 15.96
N GLY A 129 -5.56 10.52 16.10
CA GLY A 129 -5.77 9.87 17.39
C GLY A 129 -4.67 8.90 17.78
N SER A 130 -3.67 8.68 16.91
CA SER A 130 -2.58 7.70 17.08
C SER A 130 -3.12 6.38 17.66
N SER A 131 -4.09 5.79 16.96
CA SER A 131 -4.76 4.59 17.47
C SER A 131 -5.40 3.76 16.35
N ILE A 132 -5.59 2.47 16.63
CA ILE A 132 -6.45 1.59 15.83
C ILE A 132 -7.74 1.39 16.61
N ILE A 133 -8.87 1.77 16.03
CA ILE A 133 -10.19 1.51 16.60
C ILE A 133 -10.67 0.17 16.08
N VAL A 134 -11.11 -0.68 17.01
CA VAL A 134 -11.60 -2.03 16.72
C VAL A 134 -13.11 -2.05 16.86
N TYR A 135 -13.78 -2.45 15.79
CA TYR A 135 -15.20 -2.73 15.75
C TYR A 135 -15.43 -4.21 15.46
N ASP A 136 -16.58 -4.72 15.80
CA ASP A 136 -17.02 -6.00 15.26
C ASP A 136 -17.44 -5.88 13.79
N ARG A 137 -17.84 -7.00 13.19
CA ARG A 137 -18.28 -7.05 11.77
C ARG A 137 -19.55 -6.23 11.50
N ASN A 138 -20.29 -5.84 12.54
CA ASN A 138 -21.46 -4.97 12.45
C ASN A 138 -21.15 -3.50 12.72
N LEU A 139 -19.86 -3.13 12.80
CA LEU A 139 -19.39 -1.80 13.13
C LEU A 139 -19.84 -1.34 14.54
N ASP A 140 -19.99 -2.27 15.49
CA ASP A 140 -20.16 -1.95 16.90
C ASP A 140 -18.79 -1.93 17.59
N TYR A 141 -18.56 -0.89 18.39
CA TYR A 141 -17.25 -0.64 19.02
C TYR A 141 -16.89 -1.76 19.99
N LYS A 142 -15.64 -2.25 19.89
CA LYS A 142 -15.07 -3.26 20.80
C LYS A 142 -13.94 -2.71 21.65
N ASN A 143 -12.94 -2.09 20.99
CA ASN A 143 -11.70 -1.72 21.65
C ASN A 143 -10.96 -0.62 20.87
N ARG A 144 -9.97 -0.01 21.53
CA ARG A 144 -8.99 0.93 20.96
C ARG A 144 -7.58 0.49 21.32
N ILE A 145 -6.74 0.31 20.32
CA ILE A 145 -5.31 0.04 20.47
C ILE A 145 -4.58 1.37 20.30
N ARG A 146 -3.87 1.81 21.32
CA ARG A 146 -3.08 3.05 21.28
C ARG A 146 -1.73 2.80 20.62
N LEU A 147 -1.27 3.77 19.84
CA LEU A 147 0.02 3.73 19.16
C LEU A 147 0.95 4.79 19.79
N GLU A 148 2.24 4.47 19.86
CA GLU A 148 3.27 5.39 20.36
C GLU A 148 3.71 6.40 19.29
N PHE A 149 3.27 6.23 18.05
CA PHE A 149 3.66 7.05 16.90
C PHE A 149 2.47 7.22 15.93
N PRO A 150 2.43 8.33 15.17
CA PRO A 150 1.42 8.51 14.12
C PRO A 150 1.70 7.58 12.94
N SER A 151 0.66 6.93 12.42
CA SER A 151 0.73 6.05 11.26
C SER A 151 -0.36 6.40 10.25
N ILE A 152 -0.02 6.41 8.95
CA ILE A 152 -0.97 6.74 7.87
C ILE A 152 -1.61 5.51 7.24
N ASP A 153 -0.94 4.37 7.31
CA ASP A 153 -1.42 3.13 6.72
C ASP A 153 -1.01 1.91 7.56
N PHE A 154 -1.77 0.84 7.46
CA PHE A 154 -1.52 -0.38 8.22
C PHE A 154 -2.02 -1.63 7.50
N ALA A 155 -1.47 -2.78 7.90
CA ALA A 155 -1.96 -4.08 7.49
C ALA A 155 -2.09 -5.01 8.70
N LYS A 156 -3.20 -5.78 8.78
CA LYS A 156 -3.36 -6.85 9.76
C LYS A 156 -2.48 -8.04 9.34
N VAL A 157 -1.69 -8.53 10.30
CA VAL A 157 -0.89 -9.77 10.21
C VAL A 157 -1.33 -10.73 11.31
N PRO A 158 -0.93 -12.02 11.27
CA PRO A 158 -1.44 -13.04 12.21
C PRO A 158 -1.28 -12.70 13.69
N ASP A 159 -0.19 -12.06 14.07
CA ASP A 159 0.20 -11.76 15.45
C ASP A 159 0.12 -10.25 15.79
N GLY A 160 -0.57 -9.44 14.96
CA GLY A 160 -0.72 -8.01 15.22
C GLY A 160 -0.90 -7.19 13.96
N PHE A 161 -0.11 -6.11 13.83
CA PHE A 161 -0.22 -5.17 12.72
C PHE A 161 1.15 -4.70 12.24
N LEU A 162 1.26 -4.48 10.94
CA LEU A 162 2.31 -3.66 10.35
C LEU A 162 1.79 -2.23 10.17
N LEU A 163 2.59 -1.25 10.54
CA LEU A 163 2.25 0.16 10.46
C LEU A 163 3.33 0.96 9.73
N CYS A 164 2.90 1.98 9.00
CA CYS A 164 3.82 2.96 8.43
C CYS A 164 4.00 4.12 9.40
N ASN A 165 5.13 4.14 10.10
CA ASN A 165 5.50 5.20 11.04
C ASN A 165 5.85 6.49 10.27
N MET A 166 5.15 7.58 10.57
CA MET A 166 5.37 8.88 9.96
C MET A 166 6.53 9.67 10.58
N ASN A 167 6.96 9.30 11.80
CA ASN A 167 8.07 9.93 12.51
C ASN A 167 9.16 8.90 12.86
N PRO A 168 9.83 8.28 11.85
CA PRO A 168 10.83 7.27 12.11
C PRO A 168 12.04 7.86 12.84
N THR A 169 12.64 7.06 13.72
CA THR A 169 13.87 7.35 14.46
C THR A 169 14.88 6.23 14.24
N LYS A 170 16.08 6.35 14.84
CA LYS A 170 17.07 5.28 14.80
C LYS A 170 16.56 4.00 15.46
N ASP A 171 15.78 4.14 16.53
CA ASP A 171 15.29 3.03 17.35
C ASP A 171 13.93 2.52 16.86
N LEU A 172 13.13 3.38 16.24
CA LEU A 172 11.82 3.05 15.70
C LEU A 172 11.74 3.43 14.22
N LYS A 173 11.94 2.47 13.34
CA LYS A 173 12.08 2.64 11.89
C LYS A 173 10.75 2.90 11.19
N ARG A 174 10.79 2.94 9.85
CA ARG A 174 9.66 3.30 8.99
C ARG A 174 8.49 2.30 9.03
N ILE A 175 8.78 1.02 8.99
CA ILE A 175 7.78 -0.04 9.10
C ILE A 175 7.88 -0.63 10.50
N VAL A 176 6.78 -0.60 11.24
CA VAL A 176 6.72 -1.09 12.62
C VAL A 176 5.75 -2.25 12.72
N HIS A 177 6.21 -3.35 13.30
CA HIS A 177 5.40 -4.49 13.67
C HIS A 177 5.00 -4.36 15.14
N ILE A 178 3.71 -4.33 15.42
CA ILE A 178 3.16 -4.30 16.79
C ILE A 178 2.28 -5.53 17.03
N ASP A 179 2.15 -5.91 18.30
CA ASP A 179 1.19 -6.91 18.75
C ASP A 179 -0.26 -6.34 18.76
N GLU A 180 -1.23 -7.18 19.10
CA GLU A 180 -2.65 -6.78 19.20
C GLU A 180 -2.97 -5.83 20.38
N LYS A 181 -2.00 -5.58 21.25
CA LYS A 181 -2.12 -4.61 22.36
C LYS A 181 -1.47 -3.27 22.04
N GLY A 182 -0.73 -3.17 20.92
CA GLY A 182 -0.02 -1.98 20.50
C GLY A 182 1.46 -1.96 20.92
N ASN A 183 1.99 -3.02 21.53
CA ASN A 183 3.40 -3.09 21.90
C ASN A 183 4.25 -3.36 20.65
N VAL A 184 5.35 -2.62 20.51
CA VAL A 184 6.30 -2.80 19.40
C VAL A 184 7.02 -4.14 19.54
N ILE A 185 6.92 -4.98 18.51
CA ILE A 185 7.67 -6.24 18.40
C ILE A 185 8.98 -6.00 17.67
N ASN A 186 8.93 -5.31 16.51
CA ASN A 186 10.10 -5.05 15.68
C ASN A 186 9.89 -3.82 14.78
N SER A 187 10.96 -3.31 14.17
CA SER A 187 10.86 -2.26 13.15
C SER A 187 11.88 -2.44 12.05
N PHE A 188 11.52 -2.04 10.82
CA PHE A 188 12.24 -2.33 9.60
C PHE A 188 12.42 -1.06 8.74
N LEU A 189 13.34 -1.12 7.79
CA LEU A 189 13.71 -0.11 6.81
C LEU A 189 14.36 1.15 7.40
N SER A 190 15.07 1.87 6.53
CA SER A 190 15.81 3.08 6.87
C SER A 190 14.92 4.18 7.44
N THR A 191 15.51 5.05 8.24
CA THR A 191 14.86 6.22 8.83
C THR A 191 14.83 7.43 7.92
N GLU A 192 15.52 7.40 6.78
CA GLU A 192 15.55 8.54 5.86
C GLU A 192 14.21 8.68 5.14
N MET A 193 13.45 9.70 5.53
CA MET A 193 12.26 10.10 4.81
C MET A 193 12.64 11.06 3.68
N LYS A 194 12.22 10.73 2.47
CA LYS A 194 12.17 11.72 1.38
C LYS A 194 10.84 12.45 1.45
N GLU A 195 10.81 13.72 1.10
CA GLU A 195 9.58 14.55 1.12
C GLU A 195 8.45 13.90 0.30
N GLU A 196 8.80 13.23 -0.79
CA GLU A 196 7.85 12.53 -1.66
C GLU A 196 7.16 11.34 -0.95
N SER A 197 7.76 10.79 0.11
CA SER A 197 7.15 9.71 0.90
C SER A 197 5.89 10.13 1.66
N MET A 198 5.61 11.42 1.75
CA MET A 198 4.43 11.95 2.44
C MET A 198 3.21 12.09 1.53
N MET A 199 3.33 11.84 0.23
CA MET A 199 2.28 12.11 -0.77
C MET A 199 1.35 10.92 -1.03
N THR A 200 1.56 9.78 -0.37
CA THR A 200 0.66 8.63 -0.50
C THR A 200 0.02 8.27 0.84
N ASP A 201 -1.20 7.83 0.77
CA ASP A 201 -1.99 7.31 1.87
C ASP A 201 -2.02 5.76 1.89
N ARG A 202 -1.42 5.11 0.86
CA ARG A 202 -1.43 3.66 0.71
C ARG A 202 -0.05 3.09 0.47
N ILE A 203 0.39 2.27 1.40
CA ILE A 203 1.68 1.60 1.39
C ILE A 203 1.50 0.09 1.33
N PHE A 204 0.57 -0.44 2.14
CA PHE A 204 0.34 -1.87 2.25
C PHE A 204 -0.71 -2.37 1.27
N SER A 205 -0.48 -3.57 0.75
CA SER A 205 -1.45 -4.34 -0.03
C SER A 205 -1.47 -5.80 0.42
N LYS A 206 -2.64 -6.42 0.34
CA LYS A 206 -2.76 -7.86 0.50
C LYS A 206 -2.49 -8.53 -0.85
N GLY A 207 -1.80 -9.65 -0.81
CA GLY A 207 -1.65 -10.56 -1.95
C GLY A 207 -2.37 -11.87 -1.70
N ASP A 208 -2.06 -12.86 -2.54
CA ASP A 208 -2.62 -14.21 -2.40
C ASP A 208 -2.33 -14.81 -1.02
N LYS A 209 -3.29 -15.56 -0.51
CA LYS A 209 -3.19 -16.28 0.78
C LYS A 209 -2.91 -15.36 1.98
N GLY A 210 -3.37 -14.09 1.93
CA GLY A 210 -3.21 -13.14 3.02
C GLY A 210 -1.78 -12.62 3.22
N LYS A 211 -0.88 -12.83 2.26
CA LYS A 211 0.45 -12.24 2.28
C LYS A 211 0.36 -10.71 2.25
N VAL A 212 1.24 -10.03 2.96
CA VAL A 212 1.32 -8.58 2.96
C VAL A 212 2.52 -8.13 2.14
N PHE A 213 2.27 -7.24 1.20
CA PHE A 213 3.29 -6.56 0.39
C PHE A 213 3.21 -5.06 0.62
N PHE A 214 4.32 -4.37 0.42
CA PHE A 214 4.33 -2.92 0.52
C PHE A 214 5.48 -2.31 -0.27
N ALA A 215 5.32 -1.05 -0.66
CA ALA A 215 6.37 -0.24 -1.27
C ALA A 215 6.25 1.19 -0.79
N GLU A 216 7.37 1.83 -0.49
CA GLU A 216 7.38 3.26 -0.18
C GLU A 216 7.21 4.07 -1.47
N PRO A 217 6.56 5.25 -1.44
CA PRO A 217 6.24 6.05 -2.63
C PRO A 217 7.46 6.45 -3.46
N ALA A 218 8.56 6.73 -2.80
CA ALA A 218 9.83 7.11 -3.43
C ALA A 218 10.77 5.92 -3.65
N SER A 219 10.28 4.69 -3.48
CA SER A 219 11.03 3.46 -3.65
C SER A 219 10.54 2.69 -4.88
N ASN A 220 11.45 2.06 -5.57
CA ASN A 220 11.17 1.10 -6.64
C ASN A 220 11.15 -0.36 -6.12
N ILE A 221 11.33 -0.56 -4.81
CA ILE A 221 11.40 -1.89 -4.20
C ILE A 221 10.05 -2.22 -3.59
N ILE A 222 9.54 -3.41 -3.93
CA ILE A 222 8.38 -4.01 -3.30
C ILE A 222 8.89 -5.03 -2.28
N TYR A 223 8.47 -4.84 -1.05
CA TYR A 223 8.78 -5.71 0.07
C TYR A 223 7.63 -6.67 0.36
N LYS A 224 7.97 -7.81 0.91
CA LYS A 224 7.04 -8.80 1.46
C LYS A 224 7.29 -8.96 2.95
N TRP A 225 6.23 -8.95 3.74
CA TRP A 225 6.30 -9.41 5.12
C TRP A 225 5.99 -10.92 5.18
N GLU A 226 6.83 -11.65 5.88
CA GLU A 226 6.65 -13.09 6.09
C GLU A 226 7.32 -13.52 7.39
N ASN A 227 6.54 -14.19 8.28
CA ASN A 227 7.04 -14.79 9.52
C ASN A 227 7.80 -13.81 10.45
N GLY A 228 7.35 -12.58 10.54
CA GLY A 228 7.96 -11.57 11.42
C GLY A 228 9.13 -10.82 10.80
N ASP A 229 9.43 -11.03 9.51
CA ASP A 229 10.53 -10.36 8.82
C ASP A 229 10.08 -9.66 7.53
N VAL A 230 10.87 -8.72 7.06
CA VAL A 230 10.64 -7.90 5.86
C VAL A 230 11.72 -8.18 4.84
N MET A 231 11.31 -8.67 3.66
CA MET A 231 12.20 -9.05 2.58
C MET A 231 11.89 -8.25 1.31
N PRO A 232 12.90 -7.70 0.61
CA PRO A 232 12.72 -7.16 -0.73
C PRO A 232 12.48 -8.30 -1.73
N VAL A 233 11.40 -8.23 -2.50
CA VAL A 233 11.04 -9.31 -3.44
C VAL A 233 11.03 -8.87 -4.90
N TYR A 234 10.69 -7.62 -5.19
CA TYR A 234 10.73 -7.06 -6.53
C TYR A 234 11.40 -5.69 -6.54
N SER A 235 12.15 -5.40 -7.61
CA SER A 235 12.62 -4.05 -7.94
C SER A 235 12.05 -3.66 -9.29
N VAL A 236 11.40 -2.50 -9.37
CA VAL A 236 10.81 -1.98 -10.61
C VAL A 236 11.76 -0.94 -11.20
N GLU A 237 12.29 -1.20 -12.39
CA GLU A 237 13.23 -0.31 -13.07
C GLU A 237 12.63 0.19 -14.38
N PHE A 238 12.72 1.49 -14.61
CA PHE A 238 12.30 2.13 -15.84
C PHE A 238 13.50 2.38 -16.74
N GLU A 239 13.53 1.78 -17.95
CA GLU A 239 14.64 1.94 -18.91
C GLU A 239 14.83 3.39 -19.37
N LYS A 240 13.73 4.17 -19.43
CA LYS A 240 13.76 5.60 -19.78
C LYS A 240 12.85 6.37 -18.82
N ALA A 241 13.26 7.61 -18.51
CA ALA A 241 12.39 8.54 -17.81
C ALA A 241 11.09 8.73 -18.62
N ILE A 242 9.95 8.36 -18.02
CA ILE A 242 8.64 8.50 -18.66
C ILE A 242 8.24 9.97 -18.69
N ASN A 243 8.69 10.73 -17.68
CA ASN A 243 8.52 12.18 -17.62
C ASN A 243 9.84 12.88 -17.96
N LYS A 244 9.89 13.59 -19.09
CA LYS A 244 11.08 14.33 -19.55
C LYS A 244 11.48 15.48 -18.62
N ASN A 245 10.58 15.96 -17.79
CA ASN A 245 10.76 17.07 -16.85
C ASN A 245 11.13 16.62 -15.43
N ALA A 246 11.23 15.33 -15.19
CA ALA A 246 11.64 14.81 -13.88
C ALA A 246 13.08 15.23 -13.57
N SER A 247 13.30 15.87 -12.45
CA SER A 247 14.64 16.18 -11.97
C SER A 247 15.42 14.87 -11.80
N LYS A 248 16.69 14.86 -12.16
CA LYS A 248 17.59 13.69 -12.05
C LYS A 248 17.74 13.14 -10.60
N ALA A 249 17.09 13.77 -9.64
CA ALA A 249 17.23 13.47 -8.22
C ALA A 249 16.35 12.30 -7.73
N ASN A 250 15.34 11.86 -8.50
CA ASN A 250 14.40 10.85 -8.04
C ASN A 250 14.76 9.47 -8.59
N SER A 251 14.92 8.49 -7.70
CA SER A 251 15.19 7.10 -8.04
C SER A 251 14.13 6.47 -8.97
N LEU A 252 12.93 7.03 -9.01
CA LEU A 252 11.80 6.63 -9.85
C LEU A 252 11.67 7.45 -11.15
N GLN A 253 12.68 8.25 -11.52
CA GLN A 253 12.65 9.09 -12.72
C GLN A 253 11.39 9.96 -12.83
N GLY A 254 10.88 10.45 -11.69
CA GLY A 254 9.69 11.30 -11.61
C GLY A 254 8.36 10.55 -11.54
N ASN A 255 8.39 9.23 -11.42
CA ASN A 255 7.19 8.43 -11.18
C ASN A 255 7.08 8.12 -9.68
N MET A 256 5.94 8.46 -9.10
CA MET A 256 5.66 8.17 -7.69
C MET A 256 4.84 6.89 -7.60
N HIS A 257 5.30 5.92 -6.79
CA HIS A 257 4.57 4.70 -6.53
C HIS A 257 3.26 5.02 -5.80
N ILE A 258 2.14 4.48 -6.29
CA ILE A 258 0.82 4.60 -5.66
C ILE A 258 0.46 3.29 -4.96
N ARG A 259 0.46 2.18 -5.69
CA ARG A 259 0.03 0.86 -5.19
C ARG A 259 0.72 -0.27 -5.93
N SER A 260 0.87 -1.39 -5.23
CA SER A 260 1.28 -2.66 -5.83
C SER A 260 0.33 -3.77 -5.40
N PHE A 261 0.01 -4.64 -6.34
CA PHE A 261 -0.77 -5.86 -6.08
C PHE A 261 0.07 -7.05 -6.57
N VAL A 262 0.30 -8.00 -5.67
CA VAL A 262 1.10 -9.19 -5.97
C VAL A 262 0.21 -10.41 -5.85
N THR A 263 0.00 -11.07 -6.98
CA THR A 263 -0.73 -12.34 -7.08
C THR A 263 0.24 -13.49 -7.31
N SER A 264 -0.26 -14.71 -7.46
CA SER A 264 0.57 -15.88 -7.80
C SER A 264 1.27 -15.76 -9.15
N GLN A 265 0.71 -14.98 -10.09
CA GLN A 265 1.22 -14.89 -11.46
C GLN A 265 1.54 -13.48 -11.92
N HIS A 266 1.05 -12.44 -11.24
CA HIS A 266 1.20 -11.07 -11.67
C HIS A 266 1.68 -10.15 -10.55
N VAL A 267 2.55 -9.22 -10.91
CA VAL A 267 2.83 -8.03 -10.12
C VAL A 267 2.26 -6.84 -10.89
N ILE A 268 1.25 -6.21 -10.30
CA ILE A 268 0.56 -5.06 -10.89
C ILE A 268 0.94 -3.84 -10.08
N THR A 269 1.56 -2.84 -10.69
CA THR A 269 1.98 -1.61 -10.02
C THR A 269 1.35 -0.39 -10.67
N LEU A 270 0.94 0.54 -9.84
CA LEU A 270 0.39 1.83 -10.25
C LEU A 270 1.36 2.94 -9.83
N TYR A 271 1.72 3.79 -10.76
CA TYR A 271 2.55 4.96 -10.52
C TYR A 271 1.83 6.22 -10.97
N LEU A 272 2.02 7.31 -10.25
CA LEU A 272 1.61 8.64 -10.64
C LEU A 272 2.76 9.29 -11.42
N SER A 273 2.47 9.71 -12.66
CA SER A 273 3.29 10.59 -13.47
C SER A 273 2.39 11.73 -13.98
N GLU A 274 2.45 12.11 -15.26
CA GLU A 274 1.42 12.98 -15.88
C GLU A 274 0.03 12.31 -15.88
N PHE A 275 0.02 10.97 -15.94
CA PHE A 275 -1.14 10.11 -15.85
C PHE A 275 -0.85 8.92 -14.95
N ILE A 276 -1.87 8.15 -14.56
CA ILE A 276 -1.67 6.88 -13.86
C ILE A 276 -1.06 5.90 -14.83
N LEU A 277 0.17 5.47 -14.53
CA LEU A 277 0.88 4.44 -15.25
C LEU A 277 0.59 3.09 -14.61
N THR A 278 0.00 2.18 -15.37
CA THR A 278 -0.25 0.81 -14.93
C THR A 278 0.78 -0.11 -15.55
N ASN A 279 1.52 -0.84 -14.72
CA ASN A 279 2.43 -1.88 -15.15
C ASN A 279 1.91 -3.23 -14.73
N VAL A 280 1.98 -4.20 -15.62
CA VAL A 280 1.64 -5.58 -15.35
C VAL A 280 2.83 -6.44 -15.71
N TYR A 281 3.37 -7.14 -14.73
CA TYR A 281 4.44 -8.11 -14.89
C TYR A 281 3.89 -9.51 -14.62
N ASN A 282 4.16 -10.43 -15.52
CA ASN A 282 4.09 -11.86 -15.31
C ASN A 282 5.50 -12.43 -15.51
N ASP A 283 5.80 -13.59 -15.00
CA ASP A 283 7.17 -14.16 -14.91
C ASP A 283 8.03 -14.10 -16.20
N GLN A 284 7.49 -13.59 -17.30
CA GLN A 284 8.16 -13.50 -18.58
C GLN A 284 8.24 -12.08 -19.15
N LYS A 285 7.29 -11.20 -18.85
CA LYS A 285 7.19 -9.90 -19.51
C LYS A 285 6.58 -8.83 -18.60
N ALA A 286 7.21 -7.65 -18.62
CA ALA A 286 6.61 -6.42 -18.09
C ALA A 286 5.96 -5.63 -19.24
N THR A 287 4.72 -5.22 -19.05
CA THR A 287 3.99 -4.36 -19.99
C THR A 287 3.48 -3.14 -19.23
N SER A 288 3.65 -1.96 -19.84
CA SER A 288 3.30 -0.69 -19.22
C SER A 288 2.37 0.10 -20.14
N VAL A 289 1.36 0.73 -19.57
CA VAL A 289 0.45 1.63 -20.28
C VAL A 289 0.05 2.82 -19.41
N SER A 290 -0.02 3.98 -20.03
CA SER A 290 -0.53 5.19 -19.39
C SER A 290 -2.05 5.28 -19.58
N GLY A 291 -2.78 5.53 -18.49
CA GLY A 291 -4.22 5.72 -18.53
C GLY A 291 -5.01 4.47 -18.98
N LEU A 292 -4.63 3.28 -18.49
CA LEU A 292 -5.37 2.06 -18.80
C LEU A 292 -6.86 2.23 -18.48
N VAL A 293 -7.69 2.03 -19.48
CA VAL A 293 -9.14 2.17 -19.39
C VAL A 293 -9.80 0.79 -19.52
N ASN A 294 -10.73 0.53 -18.63
CA ASN A 294 -11.66 -0.57 -18.84
C ASN A 294 -12.59 -0.24 -20.01
N THR A 295 -12.36 -0.84 -21.16
CA THR A 295 -13.12 -0.56 -22.40
C THR A 295 -14.60 -0.92 -22.30
N ARG A 296 -14.96 -1.90 -21.46
CA ARG A 296 -16.36 -2.32 -21.26
C ARG A 296 -17.15 -1.29 -20.46
N LEU A 297 -16.52 -0.70 -19.42
CA LEU A 297 -17.18 0.24 -18.51
C LEU A 297 -16.80 1.71 -18.80
N ARG A 298 -15.83 1.95 -19.70
CA ARG A 298 -15.27 3.27 -20.03
C ARG A 298 -14.72 4.03 -18.82
N HIS A 299 -14.20 3.32 -17.81
CA HIS A 299 -13.59 3.88 -16.62
C HIS A 299 -12.09 3.58 -16.57
N PRO A 300 -11.28 4.46 -15.98
CA PRO A 300 -9.88 4.17 -15.72
C PRO A 300 -9.73 2.89 -14.87
N PHE A 301 -8.72 2.09 -15.15
CA PHE A 301 -8.36 0.97 -14.29
C PHE A 301 -7.63 1.51 -13.05
N TYR A 302 -8.33 1.57 -11.94
CA TYR A 302 -7.80 2.06 -10.67
C TYR A 302 -8.29 1.22 -9.50
N PRO A 303 -7.74 0.00 -9.33
CA PRO A 303 -8.11 -0.84 -8.19
C PRO A 303 -7.64 -0.23 -6.87
N ILE A 304 -8.44 -0.44 -5.83
CA ILE A 304 -8.19 0.03 -4.47
C ILE A 304 -7.61 -1.09 -3.62
N THR A 305 -8.12 -2.31 -3.76
CA THR A 305 -7.72 -3.44 -2.93
C THR A 305 -7.75 -4.76 -3.69
N TYR A 306 -7.08 -5.76 -3.13
CA TYR A 306 -7.08 -7.14 -3.62
C TYR A 306 -7.71 -8.06 -2.57
N TYR A 307 -8.61 -8.92 -3.01
CA TYR A 307 -9.27 -9.89 -2.15
C TYR A 307 -9.67 -11.14 -2.94
N ASN A 308 -9.32 -12.33 -2.44
CA ASN A 308 -9.72 -13.64 -2.99
C ASN A 308 -9.59 -13.76 -4.51
N GLY A 309 -8.39 -13.50 -5.05
CA GLY A 309 -8.10 -13.67 -6.48
C GLY A 309 -8.62 -12.54 -7.39
N ALA A 310 -9.15 -11.47 -6.83
CA ALA A 310 -9.67 -10.35 -7.60
C ALA A 310 -9.19 -8.99 -7.09
N LEU A 311 -9.08 -8.05 -8.00
CA LEU A 311 -8.90 -6.64 -7.68
C LEU A 311 -10.27 -5.94 -7.61
N TYR A 312 -10.40 -5.00 -6.71
CA TYR A 312 -11.63 -4.23 -6.54
C TYR A 312 -11.36 -2.74 -6.62
N GLY A 313 -12.24 -2.03 -7.35
CA GLY A 313 -12.27 -0.57 -7.43
C GLY A 313 -13.68 -0.06 -7.28
N ILE A 314 -13.82 1.22 -6.95
CA ILE A 314 -15.12 1.90 -6.88
C ILE A 314 -15.10 3.06 -7.84
N TYR A 315 -16.19 3.23 -8.58
CA TYR A 315 -16.35 4.29 -9.56
C TYR A 315 -17.66 5.03 -9.33
N ASP A 316 -17.59 6.34 -9.43
CA ASP A 316 -18.76 7.20 -9.46
C ASP A 316 -19.37 7.15 -10.87
N ILE A 317 -20.62 6.73 -10.97
CA ILE A 317 -21.39 6.91 -12.19
C ILE A 317 -21.89 8.34 -12.17
N GLN A 318 -21.28 9.20 -12.98
CA GLN A 318 -21.67 10.60 -13.14
C GLN A 318 -23.12 10.70 -13.63
N ASN A 319 -24.05 10.43 -12.76
CA ASN A 319 -25.47 10.66 -12.97
C ASN A 319 -26.02 11.48 -11.80
N ASP A 320 -27.20 12.07 -11.96
CA ASP A 320 -27.84 12.90 -10.97
C ASP A 320 -28.05 12.22 -9.59
N ASN A 321 -27.95 10.88 -9.54
CA ASN A 321 -28.15 10.07 -8.34
C ASN A 321 -26.87 9.72 -7.58
N LYS A 322 -25.68 10.16 -8.04
CA LYS A 322 -24.38 9.85 -7.41
C LYS A 322 -24.19 8.36 -7.05
N ASN A 323 -24.64 7.50 -7.94
CA ASN A 323 -24.50 6.07 -7.74
C ASN A 323 -23.06 5.63 -7.88
N MET A 324 -22.58 4.79 -6.97
CA MET A 324 -21.27 4.19 -7.03
C MET A 324 -21.37 2.73 -7.44
N ILE A 325 -20.44 2.31 -8.29
CA ILE A 325 -20.31 0.90 -8.69
C ILE A 325 -19.03 0.33 -8.07
N LEU A 326 -19.17 -0.75 -7.33
CA LEU A 326 -18.07 -1.63 -6.98
C LEU A 326 -17.76 -2.52 -8.18
N ILE A 327 -16.53 -2.46 -8.67
CA ILE A 327 -16.07 -3.30 -9.78
C ILE A 327 -15.11 -4.35 -9.25
N LYS A 328 -15.32 -5.58 -9.67
CA LYS A 328 -14.49 -6.73 -9.40
C LYS A 328 -13.79 -7.17 -10.67
N TYR A 329 -12.48 -7.12 -10.69
CA TYR A 329 -11.63 -7.64 -11.75
C TYR A 329 -11.08 -9.00 -11.34
N ASN A 330 -11.60 -10.08 -11.89
CA ASN A 330 -11.10 -11.42 -11.63
C ASN A 330 -9.76 -11.61 -12.35
N ILE A 331 -8.69 -11.79 -11.59
CA ILE A 331 -7.35 -11.90 -12.13
C ILE A 331 -7.11 -13.33 -12.61
N ARG A 332 -6.39 -13.45 -13.73
CA ARG A 332 -5.98 -14.75 -14.28
C ARG A 332 -5.05 -15.45 -13.29
N THR A 333 -5.33 -16.70 -12.99
CA THR A 333 -4.58 -17.53 -12.02
C THR A 333 -3.93 -18.76 -12.68
N GLU A 334 -4.16 -18.98 -13.97
CA GLU A 334 -3.59 -20.08 -14.76
C GLU A 334 -3.01 -19.58 -16.10
#